data_b679b568ae271459847c7408fa677d08
#
_entry.id   b679b568ae271459847c7408fa677d08
#
_cell.length_a   1.000
_cell.length_b   1.000
_cell.length_c   1.000
_cell.angle_alpha   90.00
_cell.angle_beta   90.00
_cell.angle_gamma   90.00
#
_symmetry.space_group_name_H-M   'P 1'
#
loop_
_entity.id
_entity.type
_entity.pdbx_description
1 polymer ?
#
loop_
_entity_poly.entity_id
_entity_poly.type
_entity_poly.pdbx_seq_one_letter_code
_entity_poly.pdbx_strand_id
1 'polypeptide(L)'
;FNYRTIDRTRFSLNKFPNMVTWSQEKSMGDLIDKWTNINMISTLDLDGDKGEVVSLNTFNNEIFCFQRRGLSNILFNSRVQIPTSDGLPIEITNGLKVGGKRYMSNTIGCSNKWAIVESPSGLYFIDNGEIKSISDTLGMRQWVSDNNTHIDWNPVTYENFRGFYDKNNNDVYFVNKDWCLCYSELLGQFTSFMSYEKVPAMFNVSSEF
;
A
#
# COMPACT_ATOMS: atom_id res chain seq x y z
N PHE A 1 -19.96 -34.46 -13.51
CA PHE A 1 -19.87 -33.18 -12.78
C PHE A 1 -20.80 -32.19 -13.45
N ASN A 2 -21.92 -31.84 -12.78
CA ASN A 2 -22.81 -30.80 -13.26
C ASN A 2 -22.30 -29.44 -12.75
N TYR A 3 -21.67 -28.67 -13.62
CA TYR A 3 -21.38 -27.27 -13.36
C TYR A 3 -22.71 -26.49 -13.40
N ARG A 4 -23.22 -26.10 -12.23
CA ARG A 4 -24.29 -25.12 -12.15
C ARG A 4 -23.67 -23.72 -12.20
N THR A 5 -24.15 -22.92 -13.12
CA THR A 5 -23.84 -21.49 -13.13
C THR A 5 -24.35 -20.88 -11.82
N ILE A 6 -23.44 -20.23 -11.09
CA ILE A 6 -23.78 -19.55 -9.85
C ILE A 6 -24.68 -18.35 -10.19
N ASP A 7 -25.90 -18.37 -9.69
CA ASP A 7 -26.83 -17.26 -9.85
C ASP A 7 -26.34 -16.05 -9.03
N ARG A 8 -25.82 -15.06 -9.73
CA ARG A 8 -25.27 -13.83 -9.11
C ARG A 8 -26.32 -13.02 -8.34
N THR A 9 -27.60 -13.22 -8.60
CA THR A 9 -28.67 -12.50 -7.91
C THR A 9 -28.93 -13.01 -6.49
N ARG A 10 -28.43 -14.21 -6.16
CA ARG A 10 -28.59 -14.82 -4.84
C ARG A 10 -27.47 -14.49 -3.84
N PHE A 11 -26.45 -13.77 -4.26
CA PHE A 11 -25.40 -13.33 -3.35
C PHE A 11 -25.72 -11.95 -2.80
N SER A 12 -26.06 -11.86 -1.54
CA SER A 12 -25.94 -10.62 -0.80
C SER A 12 -24.46 -10.37 -0.55
N LEU A 13 -23.85 -9.46 -1.31
CA LEU A 13 -22.48 -9.03 -1.09
C LEU A 13 -22.46 -8.12 0.15
N ASN A 14 -22.18 -8.72 1.31
CA ASN A 14 -21.82 -7.95 2.49
C ASN A 14 -20.46 -7.30 2.23
N LYS A 15 -20.41 -5.98 2.23
CA LYS A 15 -19.17 -5.22 2.08
C LYS A 15 -18.65 -4.87 3.47
N PHE A 16 -17.40 -5.20 3.72
CA PHE A 16 -16.68 -4.86 4.94
C PHE A 16 -15.49 -3.94 4.56
N PRO A 17 -15.75 -2.66 4.25
CA PRO A 17 -14.75 -1.77 3.67
C PRO A 17 -13.59 -1.46 4.60
N ASN A 18 -13.75 -1.66 5.89
CA ASN A 18 -12.74 -1.34 6.91
C ASN A 18 -12.12 -2.59 7.54
N MET A 19 -12.31 -3.76 6.92
CA MET A 19 -11.80 -5.02 7.47
C MET A 19 -10.64 -5.55 6.65
N VAL A 20 -9.57 -5.94 7.34
CA VAL A 20 -8.44 -6.67 6.78
C VAL A 20 -8.54 -8.12 7.22
N THR A 21 -8.37 -9.03 6.28
CA THR A 21 -8.40 -10.48 6.53
C THR A 21 -7.13 -11.12 6.03
N TRP A 22 -6.75 -12.25 6.63
CA TRP A 22 -5.59 -13.02 6.20
C TRP A 22 -5.89 -14.51 6.16
N SER A 23 -5.20 -15.20 5.27
CA SER A 23 -5.29 -16.65 5.13
C SER A 23 -4.50 -17.40 6.19
N GLN A 24 -4.74 -18.70 6.27
CA GLN A 24 -3.93 -19.59 7.08
C GLN A 24 -2.52 -19.75 6.50
N GLU A 25 -1.57 -20.12 7.34
CA GLU A 25 -0.22 -20.45 6.94
C GLU A 25 -0.17 -21.80 6.24
N LYS A 26 0.49 -21.83 5.10
CA LYS A 26 0.78 -23.05 4.38
C LYS A 26 2.17 -23.54 4.72
N SER A 27 2.24 -24.78 5.20
CA SER A 27 3.52 -25.47 5.41
C SER A 27 3.87 -26.31 4.21
N MET A 28 5.16 -26.52 3.97
CA MET A 28 5.62 -27.41 2.92
C MET A 28 5.09 -28.83 3.16
N GLY A 29 4.43 -29.43 2.15
CA GLY A 29 3.83 -30.75 2.27
C GLY A 29 2.35 -30.78 2.68
N ASP A 30 1.73 -29.66 2.96
CA ASP A 30 0.28 -29.60 3.20
C ASP A 30 -0.50 -30.01 1.95
N LEU A 31 -1.37 -31.03 2.08
CA LEU A 31 -2.25 -31.50 1.00
C LEU A 31 -3.36 -30.52 0.67
N ILE A 32 -3.74 -29.67 1.63
CA ILE A 32 -4.80 -28.67 1.47
C ILE A 32 -4.15 -27.31 1.28
N ASP A 33 -4.64 -26.56 0.32
CA ASP A 33 -4.20 -25.19 0.10
C ASP A 33 -4.79 -24.26 1.17
N LYS A 34 -4.03 -24.07 2.25
CA LYS A 34 -4.41 -23.23 3.39
C LYS A 34 -4.49 -21.74 3.04
N TRP A 35 -3.87 -21.29 1.93
CA TRP A 35 -3.98 -19.89 1.48
C TRP A 35 -5.39 -19.53 1.01
N THR A 36 -6.17 -20.52 0.62
CA THR A 36 -7.57 -20.31 0.24
C THR A 36 -8.53 -20.33 1.44
N ASN A 37 -8.02 -20.65 2.62
CA ASN A 37 -8.83 -20.79 3.81
C ASN A 37 -8.64 -19.59 4.75
N ILE A 38 -9.72 -18.82 4.92
CA ILE A 38 -9.77 -17.67 5.82
C ILE A 38 -10.70 -18.02 6.99
N ASN A 39 -10.14 -18.04 8.18
CA ASN A 39 -10.93 -18.29 9.39
C ASN A 39 -11.66 -17.00 9.81
N MET A 40 -12.80 -17.16 10.48
CA MET A 40 -13.55 -16.02 11.04
C MET A 40 -12.74 -15.21 12.06
N ILE A 41 -11.75 -15.83 12.70
CA ILE A 41 -10.86 -15.18 13.68
C ILE A 41 -9.74 -14.40 12.97
N SER A 42 -9.49 -14.71 11.69
CA SER A 42 -8.42 -14.06 10.90
C SER A 42 -8.89 -12.75 10.30
N THR A 43 -9.42 -11.88 11.15
CA THR A 43 -9.96 -10.57 10.75
C THR A 43 -9.49 -9.47 11.71
N LEU A 44 -9.23 -8.30 11.16
CA LEU A 44 -8.89 -7.09 11.90
C LEU A 44 -9.77 -5.95 11.41
N ASP A 45 -10.57 -5.40 12.29
CA ASP A 45 -11.40 -4.25 11.99
C ASP A 45 -10.60 -2.96 12.19
N LEU A 46 -10.60 -2.12 11.17
CA LEU A 46 -10.04 -0.78 11.20
C LEU A 46 -11.13 0.25 11.55
N ASP A 47 -10.71 1.44 11.94
CA ASP A 47 -11.64 2.49 12.34
C ASP A 47 -12.42 3.02 11.16
N GLY A 48 -13.74 2.94 11.23
CA GLY A 48 -14.63 3.31 10.13
C GLY A 48 -14.66 4.81 9.81
N ASP A 49 -14.33 5.66 10.79
CA ASP A 49 -14.22 7.11 10.63
C ASP A 49 -13.08 7.54 9.69
N LYS A 50 -12.10 6.66 9.46
CA LYS A 50 -10.99 6.88 8.52
C LYS A 50 -11.34 6.56 7.06
N GLY A 51 -12.54 6.03 6.82
CA GLY A 51 -12.99 5.59 5.51
C GLY A 51 -12.50 4.18 5.16
N GLU A 52 -12.79 3.76 3.95
CA GLU A 52 -12.46 2.42 3.47
C GLU A 52 -10.95 2.17 3.34
N VAL A 53 -10.56 0.90 3.42
CA VAL A 53 -9.20 0.45 3.10
C VAL A 53 -9.00 0.57 1.59
N VAL A 54 -7.96 1.31 1.21
CA VAL A 54 -7.61 1.56 -0.19
C VAL A 54 -6.53 0.60 -0.65
N SER A 55 -5.50 0.40 0.17
CA SER A 55 -4.37 -0.46 -0.17
C SER A 55 -3.66 -0.99 1.07
N LEU A 56 -3.01 -2.13 0.89
CA LEU A 56 -2.03 -2.70 1.80
C LEU A 56 -0.69 -2.77 1.06
N ASN A 57 0.33 -2.16 1.63
CA ASN A 57 1.68 -2.15 1.07
C ASN A 57 2.68 -2.57 2.13
N THR A 58 3.73 -3.25 1.71
CA THR A 58 4.80 -3.69 2.59
C THR A 58 6.02 -2.78 2.41
N PHE A 59 6.64 -2.42 3.51
CA PHE A 59 7.91 -1.71 3.50
C PHE A 59 8.68 -2.05 4.77
N ASN A 60 9.98 -2.38 4.65
CA ASN A 60 10.85 -2.77 5.78
C ASN A 60 10.25 -3.85 6.69
N ASN A 61 9.66 -4.89 6.11
CA ASN A 61 8.96 -5.98 6.83
C ASN A 61 7.76 -5.55 7.67
N GLU A 62 7.27 -4.33 7.48
CA GLU A 62 6.04 -3.84 8.07
C GLU A 62 4.94 -3.76 7.02
N ILE A 63 3.69 -3.97 7.43
CA ILE A 63 2.54 -3.78 6.55
C ILE A 63 1.84 -2.48 6.90
N PHE A 64 1.79 -1.59 5.92
CA PHE A 64 1.09 -0.31 6.00
C PHE A 64 -0.29 -0.45 5.36
N CYS A 65 -1.29 -0.07 6.09
CA CYS A 65 -2.66 -0.03 5.62
C CYS A 65 -3.09 1.42 5.38
N PHE A 66 -3.40 1.71 4.13
CA PHE A 66 -3.89 3.01 3.70
C PHE A 66 -5.42 3.00 3.69
N GLN A 67 -6.01 3.88 4.48
CA GLN A 67 -7.41 4.28 4.39
C GLN A 67 -7.51 5.67 3.75
N ARG A 68 -8.69 6.10 3.38
CA ARG A 68 -8.87 7.41 2.74
C ARG A 68 -8.36 8.58 3.59
N ARG A 69 -8.49 8.49 4.92
CA ARG A 69 -8.09 9.53 5.89
C ARG A 69 -7.32 8.95 7.06
N GLY A 70 -6.60 7.87 6.84
CA GLY A 70 -5.85 7.20 7.88
C GLY A 70 -4.72 6.36 7.31
N LEU A 71 -3.60 6.35 8.02
CA LEU A 71 -2.46 5.48 7.75
C LEU A 71 -2.16 4.69 9.01
N SER A 72 -2.23 3.39 8.91
CA SER A 72 -1.93 2.49 10.02
C SER A 72 -0.91 1.44 9.65
N ASN A 73 -0.14 1.04 10.64
CA ASN A 73 0.74 -0.11 10.58
C ASN A 73 0.02 -1.31 11.20
N ILE A 74 0.00 -2.44 10.49
CA ILE A 74 -0.55 -3.70 10.96
C ILE A 74 0.55 -4.45 11.69
N LEU A 75 0.34 -4.67 12.98
CA LEU A 75 1.33 -5.29 13.84
C LEU A 75 1.28 -6.81 13.70
N PHE A 76 2.37 -7.39 13.21
CA PHE A 76 2.57 -8.83 13.22
C PHE A 76 3.19 -9.28 14.54
N ASN A 77 2.61 -10.29 15.14
CA ASN A 77 3.24 -10.97 16.26
C ASN A 77 4.30 -11.93 15.72
N SER A 78 5.54 -11.51 15.73
CA SER A 78 6.64 -12.44 15.55
C SER A 78 6.67 -13.42 16.71
N ARG A 79 6.90 -14.70 16.42
CA ARG A 79 7.15 -15.69 17.46
C ARG A 79 8.44 -15.30 18.18
N VAL A 80 8.34 -15.06 19.46
CA VAL A 80 9.51 -14.80 20.29
C VAL A 80 9.95 -16.10 20.92
N GLN A 81 11.14 -16.56 20.57
CA GLN A 81 11.77 -17.71 21.24
C GLN A 81 12.54 -17.18 22.45
N ILE A 82 12.16 -17.61 23.63
CA ILE A 82 12.90 -17.30 24.87
C ILE A 82 13.74 -18.51 25.21
N PRO A 83 15.08 -18.36 25.29
CA PRO A 83 15.94 -19.42 25.75
C PRO A 83 15.64 -19.69 27.23
N THR A 84 15.35 -20.93 27.57
CA THR A 84 15.22 -21.38 28.97
C THR A 84 16.56 -21.83 29.51
N SER A 85 16.66 -21.86 30.83
CA SER A 85 17.85 -22.41 31.53
C SER A 85 18.18 -23.84 31.16
N ASP A 86 17.20 -24.59 30.68
CA ASP A 86 17.33 -25.99 30.27
C ASP A 86 17.69 -26.17 28.80
N GLY A 87 18.00 -25.08 28.08
CA GLY A 87 18.45 -25.08 26.68
C GLY A 87 17.36 -25.36 25.66
N LEU A 88 16.10 -25.55 26.04
CA LEU A 88 14.98 -25.70 25.13
C LEU A 88 14.32 -24.35 24.90
N PRO A 89 14.22 -23.85 23.64
CA PRO A 89 13.54 -22.61 23.39
C PRO A 89 12.02 -22.76 23.61
N ILE A 90 11.46 -21.89 24.43
CA ILE A 90 9.99 -21.78 24.56
C ILE A 90 9.53 -20.70 23.60
N GLU A 91 8.62 -21.07 22.68
CA GLU A 91 7.94 -20.13 21.83
C GLU A 91 6.77 -19.48 22.58
N ILE A 92 6.86 -18.18 22.82
CA ILE A 92 5.74 -17.43 23.36
C ILE A 92 5.05 -16.70 22.21
N THR A 93 3.79 -17.06 21.99
CA THR A 93 2.92 -16.39 21.04
C THR A 93 1.51 -16.32 21.64
N ASN A 94 0.78 -15.26 21.32
CA ASN A 94 -0.64 -15.15 21.66
C ASN A 94 -1.55 -15.96 20.70
N GLY A 95 -0.97 -16.76 19.81
CA GLY A 95 -1.69 -17.58 18.84
C GLY A 95 -2.24 -16.81 17.64
N LEU A 96 -2.25 -15.48 17.68
CA LEU A 96 -2.68 -14.63 16.58
C LEU A 96 -1.46 -14.12 15.81
N LYS A 97 -1.48 -14.26 14.48
CA LYS A 97 -0.41 -13.73 13.62
C LYS A 97 -0.43 -12.21 13.58
N VAL A 98 -1.62 -11.63 13.53
CA VAL A 98 -1.83 -10.19 13.57
C VAL A 98 -2.22 -9.81 14.99
N GLY A 99 -1.38 -9.02 15.64
CA GLY A 99 -1.56 -8.58 17.01
C GLY A 99 -2.42 -7.34 17.18
N GLY A 100 -2.66 -6.63 16.07
CA GLY A 100 -3.44 -5.41 16.09
C GLY A 100 -3.02 -4.41 15.03
N LYS A 101 -3.41 -3.16 15.27
CA LYS A 101 -3.12 -2.01 14.42
C LYS A 101 -2.57 -0.86 15.26
N ARG A 102 -1.70 -0.06 14.64
CA ARG A 102 -1.22 1.20 15.21
C ARG A 102 -1.35 2.30 14.17
N TYR A 103 -2.18 3.29 14.43
CA TYR A 103 -2.28 4.45 13.55
C TYR A 103 -1.04 5.32 13.65
N MET A 104 -0.44 5.59 12.49
CA MET A 104 0.65 6.56 12.36
C MET A 104 0.08 7.95 12.13
N SER A 105 -1.01 8.03 11.39
CA SER A 105 -1.76 9.26 11.17
C SER A 105 -3.26 9.00 11.16
N ASN A 106 -3.99 9.96 11.75
CA ASN A 106 -5.45 9.96 11.79
C ASN A 106 -6.09 10.86 10.74
N THR A 107 -5.28 11.57 9.96
CA THR A 107 -5.74 12.57 8.97
C THR A 107 -5.14 12.35 7.60
N ILE A 108 -3.93 11.78 7.54
CA ILE A 108 -3.20 11.49 6.31
C ILE A 108 -3.59 10.11 5.83
N GLY A 109 -3.97 10.02 4.56
CA GLY A 109 -4.34 8.76 3.92
C GLY A 109 -4.08 8.78 2.43
N CYS A 110 -4.68 7.86 1.71
CA CYS A 110 -4.60 7.83 0.25
C CYS A 110 -5.94 7.41 -0.33
N SER A 111 -6.43 8.13 -1.31
CA SER A 111 -7.70 7.81 -1.99
C SER A 111 -7.52 6.88 -3.18
N ASN A 112 -6.29 6.78 -3.71
CA ASN A 112 -6.01 6.05 -4.93
C ASN A 112 -4.89 5.03 -4.72
N LYS A 113 -5.23 3.75 -4.77
CA LYS A 113 -4.28 2.65 -4.62
C LYS A 113 -3.13 2.66 -5.64
N TRP A 114 -3.36 3.23 -6.82
CA TRP A 114 -2.36 3.31 -7.88
C TRP A 114 -1.37 4.47 -7.71
N ALA A 115 -1.64 5.39 -6.78
CA ALA A 115 -0.77 6.50 -6.43
C ALA A 115 0.17 6.18 -5.26
N ILE A 116 0.28 4.92 -4.89
CA ILE A 116 1.21 4.45 -3.86
C ILE A 116 2.37 3.75 -4.56
N VAL A 117 3.57 4.21 -4.28
CA VAL A 117 4.82 3.72 -4.88
C VAL A 117 5.71 3.18 -3.80
N GLU A 118 6.13 1.93 -3.96
CA GLU A 118 7.14 1.31 -3.12
C GLU A 118 8.51 1.43 -3.79
N SER A 119 9.46 1.98 -3.06
CA SER A 119 10.87 2.05 -3.44
C SER A 119 11.75 1.47 -2.34
N PRO A 120 13.03 1.21 -2.58
CA PRO A 120 13.95 0.80 -1.53
C PRO A 120 14.10 1.81 -0.39
N SER A 121 13.92 3.10 -0.68
CA SER A 121 14.09 4.19 0.29
C SER A 121 12.81 4.52 1.08
N GLY A 122 11.63 4.18 0.56
CA GLY A 122 10.38 4.51 1.23
C GLY A 122 9.11 4.18 0.46
N LEU A 123 7.99 4.43 1.10
CA LEU A 123 6.68 4.44 0.48
C LEU A 123 6.27 5.87 0.19
N TYR A 124 6.04 6.17 -1.07
CA TYR A 124 5.57 7.46 -1.55
C TYR A 124 4.11 7.35 -1.93
N PHE A 125 3.33 8.37 -1.62
CA PHE A 125 1.90 8.40 -1.95
C PHE A 125 1.38 9.83 -2.08
N ILE A 126 0.21 9.97 -2.68
CA ILE A 126 -0.45 11.26 -2.83
C ILE A 126 -1.61 11.35 -1.86
N ASP A 127 -1.59 12.39 -1.04
CA ASP A 127 -2.67 12.77 -0.13
C ASP A 127 -3.05 14.23 -0.36
N ASN A 128 -4.31 14.48 -0.71
CA ASN A 128 -4.84 15.83 -0.96
C ASN A 128 -3.97 16.71 -1.89
N GLY A 129 -3.34 16.11 -2.89
CA GLY A 129 -2.50 16.80 -3.86
C GLY A 129 -1.09 17.10 -3.39
N GLU A 130 -0.66 16.50 -2.31
CA GLU A 130 0.70 16.53 -1.83
C GLU A 130 1.32 15.15 -1.96
N ILE A 131 2.57 15.08 -2.41
CA ILE A 131 3.34 13.85 -2.34
C ILE A 131 3.90 13.74 -0.93
N LYS A 132 3.68 12.59 -0.32
CA LYS A 132 4.16 12.25 1.02
C LYS A 132 4.94 10.95 0.97
N SER A 133 5.94 10.84 1.82
CA SER A 133 6.58 9.59 2.16
C SER A 133 6.10 9.13 3.54
N ILE A 134 6.46 7.93 3.95
CA ILE A 134 6.15 7.44 5.31
C ILE A 134 6.70 8.38 6.39
N SER A 135 7.82 9.06 6.11
CA SER A 135 8.49 9.92 7.08
C SER A 135 8.25 11.42 6.89
N ASP A 136 7.91 11.87 5.68
CA ASP A 136 7.94 13.30 5.39
C ASP A 136 7.00 13.71 4.22
N THR A 137 6.80 15.02 4.07
CA THR A 137 6.09 15.64 2.95
C THR A 137 7.08 16.24 1.99
N LEU A 138 7.02 15.87 0.72
CA LEU A 138 8.01 16.25 -0.28
C LEU A 138 7.76 17.62 -0.95
N GLY A 139 6.73 18.36 -0.50
CA GLY A 139 6.51 19.74 -0.95
C GLY A 139 6.15 19.89 -2.42
N MET A 140 5.46 18.94 -3.03
CA MET A 140 5.07 18.97 -4.44
C MET A 140 4.38 20.28 -4.85
N ARG A 141 3.44 20.78 -4.05
CA ARG A 141 2.73 22.04 -4.37
C ARG A 141 3.66 23.22 -4.45
N GLN A 142 4.61 23.30 -3.50
CA GLN A 142 5.58 24.39 -3.49
C GLN A 142 6.50 24.30 -4.71
N TRP A 143 7.00 23.11 -5.04
CA TRP A 143 7.86 22.93 -6.20
C TRP A 143 7.18 23.35 -7.51
N VAL A 144 5.92 23.00 -7.69
CA VAL A 144 5.13 23.39 -8.86
C VAL A 144 4.95 24.90 -8.93
N SER A 145 4.65 25.54 -7.79
CA SER A 145 4.55 27.00 -7.71
C SER A 145 5.85 27.69 -8.06
N ASP A 146 6.97 27.21 -7.51
CA ASP A 146 8.30 27.79 -7.73
C ASP A 146 8.77 27.66 -9.18
N ASN A 147 8.37 26.58 -9.86
CA ASN A 147 8.70 26.35 -11.27
C ASN A 147 7.65 26.92 -12.25
N ASN A 148 6.73 27.70 -11.76
CA ASN A 148 5.72 28.41 -12.57
C ASN A 148 4.88 27.48 -13.48
N THR A 149 4.67 26.26 -13.04
CA THR A 149 3.88 25.25 -13.75
C THR A 149 2.41 25.41 -13.38
N HIS A 150 1.57 25.70 -14.35
CA HIS A 150 0.12 25.79 -14.17
C HIS A 150 -0.48 24.38 -14.12
N ILE A 151 -0.47 23.77 -12.94
CA ILE A 151 -1.18 22.51 -12.70
C ILE A 151 -2.50 22.83 -12.02
N ASP A 152 -3.59 22.33 -12.59
CA ASP A 152 -4.88 22.41 -11.95
C ASP A 152 -4.94 21.41 -10.78
N TRP A 153 -4.89 21.96 -9.57
CA TRP A 153 -4.96 21.22 -8.31
C TRP A 153 -6.40 20.85 -7.94
N ASN A 154 -7.22 20.53 -8.90
CA ASN A 154 -8.59 20.04 -8.63
C ASN A 154 -8.51 18.65 -7.96
N PRO A 155 -9.22 18.42 -6.83
CA PRO A 155 -9.26 17.12 -6.15
C PRO A 155 -9.63 15.94 -7.06
N VAL A 156 -10.46 16.17 -8.06
CA VAL A 156 -10.83 15.15 -9.07
C VAL A 156 -9.62 14.68 -9.87
N THR A 157 -8.62 15.53 -10.06
CA THR A 157 -7.40 15.21 -10.80
C THR A 157 -6.49 14.25 -10.02
N TYR A 158 -6.52 14.28 -8.69
CA TYR A 158 -5.68 13.44 -7.84
C TYR A 158 -6.10 11.97 -7.82
N GLU A 159 -7.34 11.68 -8.10
CA GLU A 159 -7.83 10.30 -8.16
C GLU A 159 -7.25 9.50 -9.32
N ASN A 160 -6.75 10.18 -10.35
CA ASN A 160 -6.25 9.57 -11.58
C ASN A 160 -4.73 9.39 -11.63
N PHE A 161 -4.02 9.70 -10.55
CA PHE A 161 -2.58 9.49 -10.49
C PHE A 161 -2.20 8.01 -10.43
N ARG A 162 -1.09 7.70 -11.10
CA ARG A 162 -0.41 6.42 -10.99
C ARG A 162 1.03 6.67 -10.61
N GLY A 163 1.48 5.96 -9.60
CA GLY A 163 2.86 6.00 -9.18
C GLY A 163 3.67 4.87 -9.80
N PHE A 164 4.94 5.13 -10.05
CA PHE A 164 5.87 4.19 -10.63
C PHE A 164 7.28 4.46 -10.10
N TYR A 165 8.04 3.40 -9.84
CA TYR A 165 9.44 3.49 -9.43
C TYR A 165 10.35 2.91 -10.50
N ASP A 166 11.28 3.71 -11.00
CA ASP A 166 12.32 3.29 -11.92
C ASP A 166 13.56 2.84 -11.15
N LYS A 167 13.81 1.54 -11.15
CA LYS A 167 14.95 0.93 -10.46
C LYS A 167 16.31 1.33 -11.04
N ASN A 168 16.36 1.69 -12.33
CA ASN A 168 17.62 1.99 -13.00
C ASN A 168 18.16 3.38 -12.62
N ASN A 169 17.25 4.34 -12.48
CA ASN A 169 17.59 5.72 -12.18
C ASN A 169 17.36 6.10 -10.71
N ASN A 170 16.68 5.25 -9.93
CA ASN A 170 16.20 5.54 -8.58
C ASN A 170 15.28 6.76 -8.55
N ASP A 171 14.36 6.78 -9.50
CA ASP A 171 13.41 7.87 -9.67
C ASP A 171 11.98 7.39 -9.42
N VAL A 172 11.21 8.20 -8.71
CA VAL A 172 9.78 8.01 -8.46
C VAL A 172 8.98 8.89 -9.39
N TYR A 173 8.10 8.28 -10.17
CA TYR A 173 7.24 8.98 -11.11
C TYR A 173 5.81 8.98 -10.63
N PHE A 174 5.17 10.15 -10.69
CA PHE A 174 3.73 10.30 -10.52
C PHE A 174 3.13 10.79 -11.82
N VAL A 175 2.33 9.94 -12.43
CA VAL A 175 1.79 10.14 -13.77
C VAL A 175 0.29 10.36 -13.70
N ASN A 176 -0.17 11.39 -14.35
CA ASN A 176 -1.56 11.64 -14.67
C ASN A 176 -1.74 11.50 -16.19
N LYS A 177 -2.95 11.62 -16.67
CA LYS A 177 -3.26 11.57 -18.11
C LYS A 177 -2.62 12.73 -18.90
N ASP A 178 -2.31 13.85 -18.25
CA ASP A 178 -1.87 15.10 -18.89
C ASP A 178 -0.39 15.40 -18.63
N TRP A 179 0.19 14.87 -17.56
CA TRP A 179 1.56 15.15 -17.16
C TRP A 179 2.17 14.08 -16.27
N CYS A 180 3.49 14.16 -16.13
CA CYS A 180 4.30 13.30 -15.29
C CYS A 180 5.28 14.13 -14.46
N LEU A 181 5.34 13.86 -13.17
CA LEU A 181 6.28 14.46 -12.24
C LEU A 181 7.29 13.42 -11.81
N CYS A 182 8.57 13.76 -11.86
CA CYS A 182 9.68 12.91 -11.46
C CYS A 182 10.32 13.44 -10.17
N TYR A 183 10.47 12.56 -9.20
CA TYR A 183 11.25 12.79 -7.98
C TYR A 183 12.45 11.84 -7.98
N SER A 184 13.65 12.39 -7.88
CA SER A 184 14.88 11.59 -7.81
C SER A 184 15.25 11.34 -6.36
N GLU A 185 15.32 10.07 -5.98
CA GLU A 185 15.76 9.67 -4.64
C GLU A 185 17.24 9.96 -4.41
N LEU A 186 18.06 9.88 -5.48
CA LEU A 186 19.50 10.19 -5.39
C LEU A 186 19.76 11.65 -5.08
N LEU A 187 18.97 12.55 -5.68
CA LEU A 187 19.11 13.99 -5.49
C LEU A 187 18.27 14.52 -4.33
N GLY A 188 17.30 13.74 -3.86
CA GLY A 188 16.36 14.14 -2.82
C GLY A 188 15.43 15.29 -3.23
N GLN A 189 15.17 15.44 -4.52
CA GLN A 189 14.40 16.57 -5.06
C GLN A 189 13.61 16.18 -6.31
N PHE A 190 12.61 17.01 -6.63
CA PHE A 190 11.92 16.92 -7.92
C PHE A 190 12.84 17.40 -9.04
N THR A 191 12.98 16.59 -10.08
CA THR A 191 13.93 16.85 -11.16
C THR A 191 13.27 17.31 -12.44
N SER A 192 12.11 16.78 -12.77
CA SER A 192 11.47 17.05 -14.04
C SER A 192 9.96 17.00 -13.95
N PHE A 193 9.37 17.84 -14.78
CA PHE A 193 7.95 17.86 -15.07
C PHE A 193 7.78 17.69 -16.58
N MET A 194 7.07 16.63 -16.96
CA MET A 194 6.92 16.27 -18.36
C MET A 194 5.44 16.22 -18.73
N SER A 195 5.07 16.84 -19.84
CA SER A 195 3.74 16.69 -20.42
C SER A 195 3.75 15.58 -21.46
N TYR A 196 3.24 14.42 -21.09
CA TYR A 196 3.03 13.32 -22.01
C TYR A 196 1.57 13.29 -22.44
N GLU A 197 1.34 13.17 -23.74
CA GLU A 197 0.00 12.85 -24.22
C GLU A 197 -0.30 11.37 -23.95
N LYS A 198 -1.22 11.10 -23.02
CA LYS A 198 -1.81 9.78 -22.77
C LYS A 198 -0.80 8.68 -22.37
N VAL A 199 -0.27 8.74 -21.16
CA VAL A 199 0.48 7.62 -20.60
C VAL A 199 -0.50 6.64 -19.92
N PRO A 200 -0.85 5.50 -20.55
CA PRO A 200 -1.83 4.57 -19.99
C PRO A 200 -1.25 3.72 -18.86
N ALA A 201 0.05 3.41 -18.91
CA ALA A 201 0.77 2.62 -17.91
C ALA A 201 2.29 2.79 -18.05
N MET A 202 3.00 2.59 -16.94
CA MET A 202 4.47 2.50 -16.91
C MET A 202 4.86 1.16 -16.29
N PHE A 203 5.93 0.56 -16.76
CA PHE A 203 6.47 -0.68 -16.21
C PHE A 203 7.98 -0.76 -16.46
N ASN A 204 8.68 -1.38 -15.51
CA ASN A 204 10.11 -1.67 -15.68
C ASN A 204 10.27 -2.85 -16.65
N VAL A 205 11.13 -2.66 -17.63
CA VAL A 205 11.64 -3.77 -18.42
C VAL A 205 13.00 -4.12 -17.84
N SER A 206 13.09 -5.25 -17.17
CA SER A 206 14.38 -5.77 -16.75
C SER A 206 15.13 -6.23 -17.99
N SER A 207 16.29 -5.63 -18.24
CA SER A 207 17.21 -6.03 -19.31
C SER A 207 18.21 -7.08 -18.78
N GLU A 208 17.75 -8.02 -18.00
CA GLU A 208 18.56 -9.22 -17.70
C GLU A 208 18.50 -10.14 -18.91
N PHE A 209 19.57 -10.07 -19.70
CA PHE A 209 19.96 -11.08 -20.68
C PHE A 209 20.96 -12.03 -20.03
#